data_64dcbbdf84fa82f8677fb498505039f0
#
_entry.id   64dcbbdf84fa82f8677fb498505039f0
#
_cell.length_a   1.000
_cell.length_b   1.000
_cell.length_c   1.000
_cell.angle_alpha   90.00
_cell.angle_beta   90.00
_cell.angle_gamma   90.00
#
_symmetry.space_group_name_H-M   'P 1'
#
loop_
_entity.id
_entity.type
_entity.pdbx_description
1 polymer ?
#
loop_
_entity_poly.entity_id
_entity_poly.type
_entity_poly.pdbx_seq_one_letter_code
_entity_poly.pdbx_strand_id
1 'polypeptide(L)'
;MDVTTVAVDLAKDSFEVVMATATRRIVSRRRLTRAQFERFLTEFAPGTELVMEACGTAHHWARYGQARGLRPRLLPSQYVRP
;
A
#
# COMPACT_ATOMS: atom_id res chain seq x y z
N MET A 1 -9.45 -11.02 11.31
CA MET A 1 -8.54 -11.55 10.28
C MET A 1 -7.42 -10.57 10.06
N ASP A 2 -6.19 -11.03 10.20
CA ASP A 2 -5.05 -10.13 10.24
C ASP A 2 -4.54 -9.80 8.85
N VAL A 3 -4.58 -8.51 8.52
CA VAL A 3 -4.00 -8.02 7.28
C VAL A 3 -2.49 -7.87 7.49
N THR A 4 -1.70 -8.51 6.63
CA THR A 4 -0.25 -8.41 6.68
C THR A 4 0.34 -7.64 5.51
N THR A 5 -0.43 -7.46 4.46
CA THR A 5 0.03 -6.79 3.24
C THR A 5 -1.04 -5.86 2.71
N VAL A 6 -0.62 -4.66 2.38
CA VAL A 6 -1.45 -3.67 1.68
C VAL A 6 -0.75 -3.36 0.37
N ALA A 7 -1.40 -3.70 -0.75
CA ALA A 7 -0.88 -3.38 -2.07
C ALA A 7 -1.62 -2.17 -2.61
N VAL A 8 -0.88 -1.22 -3.17
CA VAL A 8 -1.45 0.05 -3.61
C VAL A 8 -1.12 0.32 -5.06
N ASP A 9 -2.14 0.63 -5.83
CA ASP A 9 -1.98 1.14 -7.18
C ASP A 9 -2.13 2.66 -7.12
N LEU A 10 -1.02 3.36 -7.33
CA LEU A 10 -0.96 4.81 -7.21
C LEU A 10 -1.42 5.45 -8.50
N ALA A 11 -2.52 6.17 -8.46
CA ALA A 11 -3.00 6.96 -9.57
C ALA A 11 -2.88 8.44 -9.21
N LYS A 12 -3.20 9.31 -10.16
CA LYS A 12 -3.01 10.74 -9.97
C LYS A 12 -3.86 11.28 -8.82
N ASP A 13 -5.13 10.92 -8.80
CA ASP A 13 -6.08 11.48 -7.84
C ASP A 13 -6.74 10.42 -6.97
N SER A 14 -6.40 9.16 -7.15
CA SER A 14 -7.01 8.09 -6.39
C SER A 14 -5.99 6.99 -6.13
N PHE A 15 -6.24 6.24 -5.07
CA PHE A 15 -5.37 5.17 -4.63
C PHE A 15 -6.22 3.92 -4.49
N GLU A 16 -5.93 2.90 -5.29
CA GLU A 16 -6.63 1.64 -5.16
C GLU A 16 -5.82 0.72 -4.26
N VAL A 17 -6.43 0.27 -3.18
CA VAL A 17 -5.74 -0.54 -2.19
C VAL A 17 -6.37 -1.93 -2.11
N VAL A 18 -5.51 -2.92 -1.95
CA VAL A 18 -5.91 -4.30 -1.76
C VAL A 18 -5.27 -4.78 -0.48
N MET A 19 -6.08 -5.29 0.43
CA MET A 19 -5.58 -5.81 1.70
C MET A 19 -5.58 -7.33 1.66
N ALA A 20 -4.48 -7.93 2.09
CA ALA A 20 -4.33 -9.38 2.07
C ALA A 20 -3.74 -9.91 3.36
N THR A 21 -4.03 -11.17 3.63
CA THR A 21 -3.50 -11.90 4.78
C THR A 21 -2.12 -12.50 4.45
N ALA A 22 -1.49 -13.10 5.45
CA ALA A 22 -0.19 -13.75 5.29
C ALA A 22 -0.21 -14.87 4.24
N THR A 23 -1.38 -15.48 4.02
CA THR A 23 -1.53 -16.53 3.01
C THR A 23 -1.93 -15.95 1.65
N ARG A 24 -1.83 -14.63 1.50
CA ARG A 24 -2.13 -13.88 0.28
C ARG A 24 -3.60 -13.94 -0.12
N ARG A 25 -4.45 -14.13 0.87
CA ARG A 25 -5.88 -14.09 0.65
C ARG A 25 -6.34 -12.65 0.68
N ILE A 26 -7.01 -12.20 -0.39
CA ILE A 26 -7.52 -10.85 -0.46
C ILE A 26 -8.74 -10.72 0.45
N VAL A 27 -8.67 -9.75 1.36
CA VAL A 27 -9.73 -9.51 2.34
C VAL A 27 -10.62 -8.37 1.89
N SER A 28 -10.04 -7.36 1.25
CA SER A 28 -10.80 -6.15 0.91
C SER A 28 -10.10 -5.38 -0.21
N ARG A 29 -10.90 -4.66 -0.98
CA ARG A 29 -10.44 -3.72 -2.01
C ARG A 29 -11.13 -2.40 -1.78
N ARG A 30 -10.39 -1.29 -1.89
CA ARG A 30 -10.97 0.03 -1.69
C ARG A 30 -10.32 1.03 -2.62
N ARG A 31 -11.08 2.07 -2.97
CA ARG A 31 -10.52 3.22 -3.68
C ARG A 31 -10.58 4.40 -2.73
N LEU A 32 -9.45 5.08 -2.56
CA LEU A 32 -9.31 6.13 -1.57
C LEU A 32 -8.83 7.42 -2.22
N THR A 33 -9.25 8.55 -1.69
CA THR A 33 -8.65 9.83 -2.00
C THR A 33 -7.30 9.93 -1.28
N ARG A 34 -6.52 10.96 -1.62
CA ARG A 34 -5.23 11.18 -0.96
C ARG A 34 -5.39 11.31 0.55
N ALA A 35 -6.33 12.12 1.00
CA ALA A 35 -6.55 12.33 2.42
C ALA A 35 -6.98 11.05 3.12
N GLN A 36 -7.84 10.28 2.46
CA GLN A 36 -8.27 8.99 3.00
C GLN A 36 -7.12 8.01 3.07
N PHE A 37 -6.25 8.00 2.06
CA PHE A 37 -5.11 7.10 2.02
C PHE A 37 -4.11 7.44 3.14
N GLU A 38 -3.86 8.71 3.38
CA GLU A 38 -2.99 9.11 4.48
C GLU A 38 -3.48 8.56 5.81
N ARG A 39 -4.77 8.72 6.06
CA ARG A 39 -5.39 8.23 7.29
C ARG A 39 -5.39 6.70 7.36
N PHE A 40 -5.67 6.09 6.23
CA PHE A 40 -5.71 4.63 6.10
C PHE A 40 -4.40 3.99 6.52
N LEU A 41 -3.27 4.57 6.12
CA LEU A 41 -1.96 4.01 6.45
C LEU A 41 -1.63 4.06 7.93
N THR A 42 -2.37 4.83 8.73
CA THR A 42 -2.13 4.89 10.16
C THR A 42 -2.86 3.80 10.94
N GLU A 43 -3.67 2.99 10.26
CA GLU A 43 -4.57 2.04 10.93
C GLU A 43 -3.99 0.64 11.06
N PHE A 44 -2.81 0.39 10.50
CA PHE A 44 -2.26 -0.95 10.48
C PHE A 44 -1.21 -1.17 11.55
N ALA A 45 -1.07 -2.42 11.98
CA ALA A 45 -0.06 -2.79 12.95
C ALA A 45 1.35 -2.57 12.39
N PRO A 46 2.32 -2.23 13.24
CA PRO A 46 3.71 -2.15 12.81
C PRO A 46 4.16 -3.44 12.13
N GLY A 47 4.93 -3.32 11.07
CA GLY A 47 5.40 -4.46 10.32
C GLY A 47 4.51 -4.88 9.16
N THR A 48 3.33 -4.29 9.03
CA THR A 48 2.48 -4.55 7.87
C THR A 48 3.21 -4.10 6.60
N GLU A 49 3.21 -4.96 5.59
CA GLU A 49 3.91 -4.68 4.35
C GLU A 49 3.09 -3.74 3.46
N LEU A 50 3.74 -2.72 2.94
CA LEU A 50 3.11 -1.76 2.03
C LEU A 50 3.79 -1.93 0.66
N VAL A 51 3.06 -2.49 -0.29
CA VAL A 51 3.61 -2.83 -1.61
C VAL A 51 3.11 -1.85 -2.65
N MET A 52 4.02 -1.27 -3.42
CA MET A 52 3.71 -0.30 -4.45
C MET A 52 4.61 -0.51 -5.66
N GLU A 53 4.12 -0.13 -6.84
CA GLU A 53 4.97 -0.05 -8.01
C GLU A 53 5.91 1.15 -7.88
N ALA A 54 7.18 0.96 -8.22
CA ALA A 54 8.16 2.04 -8.16
C ALA A 54 7.81 3.11 -9.19
N CYS A 55 7.53 4.31 -8.72
CA CYS A 55 7.20 5.46 -9.56
C CYS A 55 7.53 6.74 -8.80
N GLY A 56 7.31 7.90 -9.44
CA GLY A 56 7.72 9.17 -8.87
C GLY A 56 7.18 9.45 -7.48
N THR A 57 5.93 9.06 -7.21
CA THR A 57 5.32 9.34 -5.90
C THR A 57 5.47 8.19 -4.92
N ALA A 58 5.91 7.01 -5.38
CA ALA A 58 6.00 5.85 -4.49
C ALA A 58 7.01 6.05 -3.37
N HIS A 59 8.11 6.76 -3.64
CA HIS A 59 9.12 7.02 -2.62
C HIS A 59 8.57 7.90 -1.49
N HIS A 60 7.74 8.86 -1.85
CA HIS A 60 7.08 9.69 -0.83
C HIS A 60 6.21 8.82 0.08
N TRP A 61 5.41 7.96 -0.50
CA TRP A 61 4.50 7.12 0.28
C TRP A 61 5.24 6.02 1.05
N ALA A 62 6.37 5.55 0.50
CA ALA A 62 7.21 4.60 1.22
C ALA A 62 7.75 5.24 2.52
N ARG A 63 8.26 6.47 2.43
CA ARG A 63 8.75 7.17 3.60
C ARG A 63 7.62 7.46 4.59
N TYR A 64 6.47 7.85 4.07
CA TYR A 64 5.31 8.13 4.91
C TYR A 64 4.88 6.89 5.69
N GLY A 65 4.79 5.75 5.00
CA GLY A 65 4.42 4.49 5.63
C GLY A 65 5.47 4.01 6.62
N GLN A 66 6.74 4.14 6.26
CA GLN A 66 7.84 3.71 7.13
C GLN A 66 7.85 4.50 8.43
N ALA A 67 7.54 5.79 8.38
CA ALA A 67 7.46 6.61 9.58
C ALA A 67 6.35 6.15 10.52
N ARG A 68 5.39 5.39 10.01
CA ARG A 68 4.27 4.85 10.78
C ARG A 68 4.44 3.37 11.12
N GLY A 69 5.63 2.83 10.91
CA GLY A 69 5.93 1.46 11.28
C GLY A 69 5.64 0.43 10.20
N LEU A 70 5.21 0.85 9.03
CA LEU A 70 4.97 -0.08 7.94
C LEU A 70 6.29 -0.46 7.28
N ARG A 71 6.27 -1.56 6.53
CA ARG A 71 7.43 -2.04 5.80
C ARG A 71 7.20 -1.83 4.31
N PRO A 72 7.71 -0.74 3.72
CA PRO A 72 7.49 -0.47 2.30
C PRO A 72 8.29 -1.43 1.43
N ARG A 73 7.67 -1.83 0.32
CA ARG A 73 8.32 -2.65 -0.69
C ARG A 73 7.92 -2.10 -2.05
N LEU A 74 8.91 -1.66 -2.81
CA LEU A 74 8.67 -1.11 -4.14
C LEU A 74 8.99 -2.17 -5.18
N LEU A 75 8.06 -2.41 -6.09
CA LEU A 75 8.24 -3.36 -7.18
C LEU A 75 8.59 -2.60 -8.45
N PRO A 76 9.52 -3.11 -9.25
CA PRO A 76 9.77 -2.52 -10.56
C PRO A 76 8.48 -2.55 -11.40
N SER A 77 8.26 -1.50 -12.20
CA SER A 77 7.03 -1.37 -12.97
C SER A 77 6.80 -2.55 -13.91
N GLN A 78 7.86 -3.19 -14.36
CA GLN A 78 7.77 -4.33 -15.25
C GLN A 78 7.08 -5.54 -14.61
N TYR A 79 6.98 -5.59 -13.30
CA TYR A 79 6.33 -6.70 -12.59
C TYR A 79 4.84 -6.49 -12.39
N VAL A 80 4.32 -5.29 -12.66
CA VAL A 80 2.90 -5.02 -12.52
C VAL A 80 2.19 -4.80 -13.84
N ARG A 81 2.92 -4.80 -14.92
CA ARG A 81 2.33 -4.69 -16.24
C ARG A 81 1.81 -6.04 -16.69
N PRO A 82 0.66 -6.04 -17.36
CA PRO A 82 0.14 -7.28 -17.93
C PRO A 82 1.01 -7.77 -19.08
#